data_5cee247a7ac1e671c734c8d504a600fa
#
_entry.id   5cee247a7ac1e671c734c8d504a600fa
#
_cell.length_a   1.000
_cell.length_b   1.000
_cell.length_c   1.000
_cell.angle_alpha   90.00
_cell.angle_beta   90.00
_cell.angle_gamma   90.00
#
_symmetry.space_group_name_H-M   'P 1'
#
loop_
_entity.id
_entity.type
_entity.pdbx_description
1 polymer ?
#
loop_
_entity_poly.entity_id
_entity_poly.type
_entity_poly.pdbx_seq_one_letter_code
_entity_poly.pdbx_strand_id
1 'polypeptide(L)'
;MHGTRGKRGAGVSSNREPVPAPQYPLEIQRVDISGYRCSATGVDYVHSFDSGLRGRHVMVNALTHGNEWCGMHVIKRLLDAGVRPRAGRLTLSFANIAAYEKADADGLSARFVERDFNRLWHDDLLATDSHSVEAQRAHAMRPVIRTVDRLLDLHSTWHALQPFFVLSQLPRARHLADSLALPPRQLFLPDVWHEGYHLIDYGAFRLSGADAIGLIAECGQHFAQASVDTAWRTAIRFLWASAAIDTDAAARLCPGLVPGAAIERYEIVQPVIARTDALRLTCSYAGFVHFAQGELAAVDGEQPVFAPFDGAVLLAPRPAPKAGQQAFSWGRLVAL
;
A
#
# COMPACT_ATOMS: atom_id res chain seq x y z
N MET A 1 -37.59 41.53 37.18
CA MET A 1 -36.84 41.80 35.94
C MET A 1 -35.43 41.25 36.09
N HIS A 2 -35.20 40.03 35.60
CA HIS A 2 -33.85 39.47 35.55
C HIS A 2 -33.66 38.97 34.10
N GLY A 3 -32.84 39.69 33.36
CA GLY A 3 -32.50 39.38 31.99
C GLY A 3 -31.44 38.30 31.95
N THR A 4 -31.76 37.15 31.37
CA THR A 4 -30.81 36.11 31.02
C THR A 4 -30.05 36.49 29.74
N ARG A 5 -28.77 36.81 29.88
CA ARG A 5 -27.83 36.97 28.76
C ARG A 5 -27.54 35.61 28.15
N GLY A 6 -28.04 35.39 26.94
CA GLY A 6 -27.66 34.26 26.12
C GLY A 6 -26.15 34.31 25.78
N LYS A 7 -25.41 33.28 26.12
CA LYS A 7 -24.05 33.03 25.61
C LYS A 7 -24.15 32.75 24.09
N ARG A 8 -23.66 33.69 23.30
CA ARG A 8 -23.40 33.43 21.87
C ARG A 8 -22.25 32.42 21.79
N GLY A 9 -22.52 31.26 21.18
CA GLY A 9 -21.49 30.30 20.86
C GLY A 9 -20.44 30.96 19.95
N ALA A 10 -19.17 30.78 20.30
CA ALA A 10 -18.06 31.19 19.46
C ALA A 10 -18.09 30.32 18.20
N GLY A 11 -18.49 30.91 17.08
CA GLY A 11 -18.35 30.31 15.78
C GLY A 11 -16.86 30.10 15.48
N VAL A 12 -16.44 28.86 15.37
CA VAL A 12 -15.11 28.49 14.85
C VAL A 12 -15.13 28.79 13.35
N SER A 13 -14.74 30.01 12.99
CA SER A 13 -14.46 30.38 11.60
C SER A 13 -13.09 29.83 11.23
N SER A 14 -13.02 28.61 10.72
CA SER A 14 -11.82 28.14 10.06
C SER A 14 -11.90 28.52 8.58
N ASN A 15 -11.48 29.73 8.25
CA ASN A 15 -11.18 30.14 6.89
C ASN A 15 -9.87 29.43 6.43
N ARG A 16 -9.91 28.11 6.24
CA ARG A 16 -8.81 27.38 5.60
C ARG A 16 -8.97 27.53 4.11
N GLU A 17 -7.98 28.13 3.46
CA GLU A 17 -7.91 28.18 2.00
C GLU A 17 -7.40 26.86 1.43
N PRO A 18 -7.80 26.48 0.19
CA PRO A 18 -7.25 25.32 -0.48
C PRO A 18 -5.73 25.37 -0.61
N VAL A 19 -5.07 24.26 -0.31
CA VAL A 19 -3.62 24.13 -0.39
C VAL A 19 -3.24 23.62 -1.79
N PRO A 20 -2.23 24.21 -2.47
CA PRO A 20 -1.72 23.68 -3.74
C PRO A 20 -1.23 22.24 -3.58
N ALA A 21 -1.51 21.41 -4.58
CA ALA A 21 -0.95 20.06 -4.61
C ALA A 21 0.58 20.12 -4.71
N PRO A 22 1.32 19.38 -3.85
CA PRO A 22 2.77 19.43 -3.85
C PRO A 22 3.36 18.78 -5.10
N GLN A 23 4.51 19.28 -5.54
CA GLN A 23 5.36 18.62 -6.53
C GLN A 23 6.49 17.91 -5.80
N TYR A 24 6.89 16.75 -6.30
CA TYR A 24 7.92 15.93 -5.67
C TYR A 24 9.11 15.75 -6.61
N PRO A 25 10.36 15.89 -6.10
CA PRO A 25 11.55 15.62 -6.90
C PRO A 25 11.65 14.12 -7.20
N LEU A 26 12.26 13.80 -8.34
CA LEU A 26 12.61 12.43 -8.71
C LEU A 26 13.98 12.10 -8.11
N GLU A 27 14.01 11.55 -6.89
CA GLU A 27 15.24 11.17 -6.18
C GLU A 27 15.74 9.77 -6.54
N ILE A 28 14.83 8.88 -6.97
CA ILE A 28 15.17 7.53 -7.41
C ILE A 28 14.92 7.38 -8.91
N GLN A 29 15.63 6.45 -9.52
CA GLN A 29 15.52 6.18 -10.96
C GLN A 29 14.98 4.78 -11.22
N ARG A 30 14.39 4.61 -12.39
CA ARG A 30 14.14 3.27 -12.92
C ARG A 30 15.47 2.56 -13.14
N VAL A 31 15.48 1.25 -12.80
CA VAL A 31 16.65 0.41 -13.09
C VAL A 31 16.28 -0.67 -14.10
N ASP A 32 17.24 -1.06 -14.91
CA ASP A 32 17.07 -2.20 -15.80
C ASP A 32 16.89 -3.50 -15.00
N ILE A 33 15.75 -4.14 -15.18
CA ILE A 33 15.40 -5.44 -14.58
C ILE A 33 15.30 -6.55 -15.63
N SER A 34 15.65 -6.29 -16.88
CA SER A 34 15.56 -7.25 -17.99
C SER A 34 16.33 -8.54 -17.74
N GLY A 35 17.46 -8.45 -17.03
CA GLY A 35 18.27 -9.58 -16.62
C GLY A 35 17.57 -10.58 -15.68
N TYR A 36 16.46 -10.17 -15.06
CA TYR A 36 15.64 -11.03 -14.18
C TYR A 36 14.39 -11.59 -14.87
N ARG A 37 14.28 -11.45 -16.19
CA ARG A 37 13.11 -11.94 -16.91
C ARG A 37 12.93 -13.44 -16.76
N CYS A 38 13.94 -14.22 -17.07
CA CYS A 38 13.84 -15.69 -17.05
C CYS A 38 13.92 -16.21 -15.61
N SER A 39 13.00 -17.09 -15.25
CA SER A 39 12.96 -17.73 -13.94
C SER A 39 12.61 -19.22 -14.02
N ALA A 40 12.98 -19.98 -12.99
CA ALA A 40 12.66 -21.41 -12.88
C ALA A 40 11.16 -21.70 -12.64
N THR A 41 10.36 -20.69 -12.34
CA THR A 41 8.91 -20.86 -12.16
C THR A 41 8.15 -21.00 -13.48
N GLY A 42 8.79 -20.65 -14.60
CA GLY A 42 8.14 -20.52 -15.91
C GLY A 42 7.31 -19.25 -16.06
N VAL A 43 7.26 -18.39 -15.02
CA VAL A 43 6.58 -17.09 -15.06
C VAL A 43 7.64 -15.99 -15.06
N ASP A 44 7.72 -15.23 -16.15
CA ASP A 44 8.70 -14.14 -16.27
C ASP A 44 8.70 -13.24 -15.05
N TYR A 45 9.88 -12.85 -14.56
CA TYR A 45 10.09 -11.96 -13.42
C TYR A 45 9.56 -12.47 -12.07
N VAL A 46 9.30 -13.77 -11.93
CA VAL A 46 8.86 -14.40 -10.68
C VAL A 46 9.88 -15.47 -10.28
N HIS A 47 10.78 -15.13 -9.37
CA HIS A 47 11.87 -16.02 -8.93
C HIS A 47 11.48 -16.73 -7.65
N SER A 48 11.52 -18.06 -7.65
CA SER A 48 11.20 -18.88 -6.49
C SER A 48 12.37 -19.79 -6.14
N PHE A 49 12.77 -19.77 -4.87
CA PHE A 49 13.89 -20.54 -4.34
C PHE A 49 13.39 -21.46 -3.24
N ASP A 50 13.63 -22.76 -3.39
CA ASP A 50 13.27 -23.77 -2.41
C ASP A 50 14.51 -24.17 -1.61
N SER A 51 14.41 -24.20 -0.28
CA SER A 51 15.51 -24.63 0.59
C SER A 51 15.68 -26.16 0.66
N GLY A 52 14.73 -26.92 0.18
CA GLY A 52 14.64 -28.36 0.41
C GLY A 52 14.22 -28.76 1.83
N LEU A 53 14.02 -27.81 2.73
CA LEU A 53 13.57 -28.03 4.11
C LEU A 53 12.12 -27.59 4.27
N ARG A 54 11.39 -28.31 5.14
CA ARG A 54 9.99 -27.94 5.46
C ARG A 54 9.92 -26.54 6.09
N GLY A 55 9.05 -25.68 5.58
CA GLY A 55 8.85 -24.33 6.07
C GLY A 55 7.75 -23.61 5.31
N ARG A 56 7.57 -22.32 5.61
CA ARG A 56 6.58 -21.46 4.93
C ARG A 56 7.04 -21.08 3.52
N HIS A 57 6.08 -20.86 2.65
CA HIS A 57 6.31 -20.16 1.40
C HIS A 57 6.12 -18.66 1.64
N VAL A 58 7.22 -17.92 1.60
CA VAL A 58 7.25 -16.46 1.81
C VAL A 58 7.46 -15.77 0.48
N MET A 59 6.70 -14.72 0.19
CA MET A 59 6.79 -13.94 -1.04
C MET A 59 6.95 -12.45 -0.73
N VAL A 60 7.91 -11.81 -1.39
CA VAL A 60 7.99 -10.35 -1.48
C VAL A 60 7.71 -9.97 -2.92
N ASN A 61 6.69 -9.14 -3.11
CA ASN A 61 6.24 -8.66 -4.40
C ASN A 61 6.47 -7.16 -4.54
N ALA A 62 6.68 -6.68 -5.75
CA ALA A 62 6.82 -5.28 -6.09
C ALA A 62 6.28 -4.99 -7.48
N LEU A 63 6.14 -3.72 -7.83
CA LEU A 63 5.61 -3.27 -9.11
C LEU A 63 4.19 -3.79 -9.39
N THR A 64 3.36 -3.92 -8.37
CA THR A 64 1.91 -4.09 -8.53
C THR A 64 1.34 -2.92 -9.33
N HIS A 65 1.92 -1.73 -9.15
CA HIS A 65 1.75 -0.58 -10.03
C HIS A 65 3.09 -0.17 -10.65
N GLY A 66 3.09 0.10 -11.94
CA GLY A 66 4.31 0.34 -12.72
C GLY A 66 5.11 1.59 -12.34
N ASN A 67 4.49 2.55 -11.66
CA ASN A 67 5.09 3.79 -11.18
C ASN A 67 5.57 3.75 -9.71
N GLU A 68 5.53 2.60 -9.06
CA GLU A 68 5.89 2.42 -7.65
C GLU A 68 7.25 1.71 -7.52
N TRP A 69 8.33 2.47 -7.65
CA TRP A 69 9.67 1.90 -7.88
C TRP A 69 10.43 1.48 -6.62
N CYS A 70 10.02 1.92 -5.43
CA CYS A 70 10.75 1.60 -4.20
C CYS A 70 10.92 0.08 -4.00
N GLY A 71 9.85 -0.69 -4.22
CA GLY A 71 9.89 -2.16 -4.11
C GLY A 71 10.73 -2.83 -5.19
N MET A 72 10.81 -2.26 -6.39
CA MET A 72 11.68 -2.74 -7.46
C MET A 72 13.16 -2.75 -7.04
N HIS A 73 13.63 -1.67 -6.42
CA HIS A 73 14.99 -1.60 -5.88
C HIS A 73 15.24 -2.67 -4.82
N VAL A 74 14.24 -2.95 -3.99
CA VAL A 74 14.31 -4.00 -2.95
C VAL A 74 14.44 -5.39 -3.58
N ILE A 75 13.54 -5.75 -4.51
CA ILE A 75 13.57 -7.06 -5.17
C ILE A 75 14.89 -7.26 -5.90
N LYS A 76 15.33 -6.26 -6.68
CA LYS A 76 16.63 -6.30 -7.36
C LYS A 76 17.76 -6.56 -6.37
N ARG A 77 17.85 -5.79 -5.28
CA ARG A 77 18.89 -5.92 -4.26
C ARG A 77 18.87 -7.29 -3.56
N LEU A 78 17.70 -7.86 -3.29
CA LEU A 78 17.58 -9.21 -2.72
C LEU A 78 18.08 -10.30 -3.68
N LEU A 79 17.75 -10.17 -4.98
CA LEU A 79 18.22 -11.07 -6.04
C LEU A 79 19.73 -10.99 -6.22
N ASP A 80 20.29 -9.78 -6.32
CA ASP A 80 21.73 -9.51 -6.45
C ASP A 80 22.54 -10.03 -5.26
N ALA A 81 22.01 -9.87 -4.05
CA ALA A 81 22.62 -10.38 -2.82
C ALA A 81 22.48 -11.91 -2.69
N GLY A 82 21.82 -12.58 -3.62
CA GLY A 82 21.64 -14.03 -3.61
C GLY A 82 20.87 -14.52 -2.39
N VAL A 83 19.93 -13.76 -1.86
CA VAL A 83 19.15 -14.15 -0.66
C VAL A 83 18.36 -15.44 -0.93
N ARG A 84 18.47 -16.40 -0.02
CA ARG A 84 17.82 -17.72 -0.10
C ARG A 84 17.08 -18.01 1.20
N PRO A 85 15.98 -18.80 1.15
CA PRO A 85 15.25 -19.16 2.34
C PRO A 85 16.05 -20.13 3.20
N ARG A 86 16.01 -19.91 4.51
CA ARG A 86 16.59 -20.84 5.50
C ARG A 86 15.79 -22.16 5.55
N ALA A 87 14.48 -22.07 5.43
CA ALA A 87 13.53 -23.18 5.37
C ALA A 87 12.33 -22.79 4.53
N GLY A 88 11.64 -23.74 3.92
CA GLY A 88 10.51 -23.49 3.02
C GLY A 88 10.95 -22.85 1.71
N ARG A 89 10.17 -21.92 1.23
CA ARG A 89 10.34 -21.30 -0.09
C ARG A 89 10.32 -19.78 0.01
N LEU A 90 11.16 -19.11 -0.77
CA LEU A 90 11.15 -17.65 -0.96
C LEU A 90 10.83 -17.33 -2.42
N THR A 91 9.81 -16.54 -2.64
CA THR A 91 9.51 -15.96 -3.96
C THR A 91 9.75 -14.45 -3.94
N LEU A 92 10.49 -13.97 -4.94
CA LEU A 92 10.76 -12.56 -5.22
C LEU A 92 10.19 -12.23 -6.59
N SER A 93 9.32 -11.22 -6.70
CA SER A 93 8.62 -10.95 -7.97
C SER A 93 8.49 -9.48 -8.30
N PHE A 94 8.54 -9.20 -9.61
CA PHE A 94 8.09 -7.96 -10.21
C PHE A 94 6.77 -8.24 -10.90
N ALA A 95 5.68 -7.60 -10.44
CA ALA A 95 4.34 -7.99 -10.85
C ALA A 95 3.93 -7.43 -12.23
N ASN A 96 3.56 -6.17 -12.33
CA ASN A 96 3.02 -5.56 -13.54
C ASN A 96 4.12 -4.96 -14.42
N ILE A 97 4.86 -5.83 -15.10
CA ILE A 97 5.99 -5.43 -15.95
C ILE A 97 5.54 -4.56 -17.12
N ALA A 98 4.40 -4.86 -17.73
CA ALA A 98 3.90 -4.06 -18.85
C ALA A 98 3.63 -2.61 -18.45
N ALA A 99 3.06 -2.38 -17.26
CA ALA A 99 2.90 -1.03 -16.73
C ALA A 99 4.26 -0.37 -16.41
N TYR A 100 5.21 -1.12 -15.84
CA TYR A 100 6.55 -0.62 -15.58
C TYR A 100 7.30 -0.22 -16.87
N GLU A 101 7.20 -1.03 -17.92
CA GLU A 101 7.83 -0.75 -19.23
C GLU A 101 7.16 0.44 -19.95
N LYS A 102 5.85 0.63 -19.76
CA LYS A 102 5.08 1.75 -20.33
C LYS A 102 5.39 3.08 -19.64
N ALA A 103 5.96 3.07 -18.43
CA ALA A 103 6.25 4.30 -17.70
C ALA A 103 7.17 5.19 -18.53
N ASP A 104 6.75 6.44 -18.74
CA ASP A 104 7.59 7.51 -19.25
C ASP A 104 8.71 7.85 -18.24
N ALA A 105 9.62 8.74 -18.66
CA ALA A 105 10.75 9.15 -17.82
C ALA A 105 10.32 9.76 -16.48
N ASP A 106 9.11 10.31 -16.43
CA ASP A 106 8.56 10.99 -15.25
C ASP A 106 7.82 10.03 -14.31
N GLY A 107 7.61 8.78 -14.73
CA GLY A 107 6.91 7.76 -13.91
C GLY A 107 5.44 8.06 -13.64
N LEU A 108 4.89 9.13 -14.21
CA LEU A 108 3.58 9.67 -13.87
C LEU A 108 2.42 8.86 -14.47
N SER A 109 2.63 8.26 -15.65
CA SER A 109 1.55 7.74 -16.49
C SER A 109 1.29 6.24 -16.37
N ALA A 110 2.07 5.52 -15.58
CA ALA A 110 2.15 4.07 -15.68
C ALA A 110 1.74 3.30 -14.42
N ARG A 111 0.69 3.73 -13.74
CA ARG A 111 0.10 2.94 -12.67
C ARG A 111 -0.34 1.56 -13.18
N PHE A 112 -1.02 1.50 -14.32
CA PHE A 112 -1.44 0.29 -15.03
C PHE A 112 -1.57 0.55 -16.54
N VAL A 113 -1.73 -0.51 -17.33
CA VAL A 113 -1.90 -0.41 -18.79
C VAL A 113 -3.37 -0.26 -19.16
N GLU A 114 -4.22 -1.19 -18.72
CA GLU A 114 -5.65 -1.27 -19.04
C GLU A 114 -6.53 -1.29 -17.80
N ARG A 115 -6.10 -2.05 -16.76
CA ARG A 115 -6.86 -2.21 -15.52
C ARG A 115 -5.94 -2.14 -14.31
N ASP A 116 -6.44 -1.58 -13.21
CA ASP A 116 -5.68 -1.57 -11.96
C ASP A 116 -5.42 -3.01 -11.49
N PHE A 117 -4.14 -3.42 -11.55
CA PHE A 117 -3.69 -4.77 -11.20
C PHE A 117 -4.07 -5.16 -9.77
N ASN A 118 -4.21 -4.18 -8.88
CA ASN A 118 -4.59 -4.40 -7.48
C ASN A 118 -6.10 -4.25 -7.22
N ARG A 119 -6.95 -4.46 -8.26
CA ARG A 119 -8.42 -4.44 -8.17
C ARG A 119 -9.09 -5.69 -8.76
N LEU A 120 -8.31 -6.64 -9.29
CA LEU A 120 -8.83 -7.78 -10.05
C LEU A 120 -8.59 -9.15 -9.38
N TRP A 121 -8.09 -9.17 -8.15
CA TRP A 121 -7.71 -10.39 -7.46
C TRP A 121 -8.89 -11.14 -6.83
N HIS A 122 -9.85 -11.54 -7.67
CA HIS A 122 -10.96 -12.42 -7.35
C HIS A 122 -11.19 -13.42 -8.48
N ASP A 123 -11.48 -14.67 -8.17
CA ASP A 123 -11.58 -15.72 -9.18
C ASP A 123 -12.67 -15.41 -10.22
N ASP A 124 -13.82 -14.83 -9.84
CA ASP A 124 -14.88 -14.46 -10.78
C ASP A 124 -14.45 -13.30 -11.70
N LEU A 125 -13.74 -12.30 -11.16
CA LEU A 125 -13.23 -11.19 -11.98
C LEU A 125 -12.19 -11.68 -12.98
N LEU A 126 -11.29 -12.55 -12.55
CA LEU A 126 -10.29 -13.15 -13.43
C LEU A 126 -10.92 -14.09 -14.45
N ALA A 127 -12.00 -14.79 -14.10
CA ALA A 127 -12.71 -15.65 -15.05
C ALA A 127 -13.45 -14.86 -16.14
N THR A 128 -13.95 -13.67 -15.83
CA THR A 128 -14.66 -12.81 -16.77
C THR A 128 -13.73 -11.92 -17.61
N ASP A 129 -12.55 -11.58 -17.11
CA ASP A 129 -11.51 -10.82 -17.81
C ASP A 129 -10.30 -11.71 -18.11
N SER A 130 -10.26 -12.27 -19.31
CA SER A 130 -9.11 -13.06 -19.80
C SER A 130 -8.23 -12.30 -20.78
N HIS A 131 -8.57 -11.05 -21.11
CA HIS A 131 -8.01 -10.35 -22.26
C HIS A 131 -7.14 -9.14 -21.87
N SER A 132 -7.45 -8.44 -20.77
CA SER A 132 -6.63 -7.31 -20.36
C SER A 132 -5.21 -7.76 -19.99
N VAL A 133 -4.25 -6.87 -20.23
CA VAL A 133 -2.82 -7.10 -19.94
C VAL A 133 -2.60 -7.53 -18.50
N GLU A 134 -3.28 -6.84 -17.57
CA GLU A 134 -3.18 -7.15 -16.15
C GLU A 134 -3.85 -8.48 -15.79
N ALA A 135 -4.98 -8.82 -16.38
CA ALA A 135 -5.63 -10.11 -16.11
C ALA A 135 -4.78 -11.28 -16.62
N GLN A 136 -4.19 -11.18 -17.82
CA GLN A 136 -3.27 -12.18 -18.33
C GLN A 136 -2.07 -12.37 -17.40
N ARG A 137 -1.51 -11.26 -16.89
CA ARG A 137 -0.42 -11.29 -15.93
C ARG A 137 -0.83 -11.94 -14.61
N ALA A 138 -2.01 -11.61 -14.08
CA ALA A 138 -2.55 -12.23 -12.87
C ALA A 138 -2.77 -13.74 -13.06
N HIS A 139 -3.29 -14.16 -14.21
CA HIS A 139 -3.42 -15.58 -14.56
C HIS A 139 -2.09 -16.32 -14.53
N ALA A 140 -1.03 -15.72 -15.08
CA ALA A 140 0.31 -16.30 -15.06
C ALA A 140 0.88 -16.42 -13.64
N MET A 141 0.67 -15.43 -12.77
CA MET A 141 1.19 -15.40 -11.39
C MET A 141 0.35 -16.23 -10.41
N ARG A 142 -0.94 -16.41 -10.68
CA ARG A 142 -1.91 -17.09 -9.80
C ARG A 142 -1.45 -18.45 -9.27
N PRO A 143 -0.87 -19.37 -10.06
CA PRO A 143 -0.42 -20.68 -9.56
C PRO A 143 0.65 -20.56 -8.45
N VAL A 144 1.55 -19.58 -8.55
CA VAL A 144 2.56 -19.31 -7.53
C VAL A 144 1.91 -18.69 -6.29
N ILE A 145 1.09 -17.66 -6.47
CA ILE A 145 0.44 -16.92 -5.37
C ILE A 145 -0.43 -17.83 -4.49
N ARG A 146 -1.12 -18.80 -5.09
CA ARG A 146 -1.98 -19.75 -4.35
C ARG A 146 -1.21 -20.65 -3.39
N THR A 147 0.11 -20.75 -3.53
CA THR A 147 0.95 -21.56 -2.63
C THR A 147 1.64 -20.72 -1.55
N VAL A 148 1.44 -19.41 -1.52
CA VAL A 148 2.11 -18.47 -0.61
C VAL A 148 1.43 -18.45 0.76
N ASP A 149 2.21 -18.64 1.83
CA ASP A 149 1.75 -18.53 3.21
C ASP A 149 1.88 -17.10 3.76
N ARG A 150 2.92 -16.36 3.31
CA ARG A 150 3.21 -14.99 3.76
C ARG A 150 3.57 -14.12 2.57
N LEU A 151 2.77 -13.10 2.31
CA LEU A 151 2.96 -12.13 1.24
C LEU A 151 3.21 -10.75 1.81
N LEU A 152 4.27 -10.10 1.33
CA LEU A 152 4.49 -8.67 1.44
C LEU A 152 4.45 -8.06 0.05
N ASP A 153 3.50 -7.18 -0.20
CA ASP A 153 3.38 -6.39 -1.43
C ASP A 153 3.89 -4.98 -1.17
N LEU A 154 5.00 -4.61 -1.83
CA LEU A 154 5.68 -3.33 -1.63
C LEU A 154 5.09 -2.29 -2.57
N HIS A 155 4.47 -1.29 -1.98
CA HIS A 155 3.85 -0.14 -2.61
C HIS A 155 4.48 1.17 -2.17
N SER A 156 4.05 2.25 -2.80
CA SER A 156 4.31 3.62 -2.38
C SER A 156 3.12 4.50 -2.73
N THR A 157 3.13 5.74 -2.30
CA THR A 157 2.05 6.69 -2.48
C THR A 157 2.49 7.88 -3.32
N TRP A 158 1.57 8.48 -4.08
CA TRP A 158 1.86 9.69 -4.83
C TRP A 158 2.28 10.84 -3.92
N HIS A 159 1.48 11.07 -2.86
CA HIS A 159 1.81 12.09 -1.87
C HIS A 159 2.79 11.55 -0.82
N ALA A 160 3.54 12.44 -0.19
CA ALA A 160 4.50 12.10 0.87
C ALA A 160 3.78 11.72 2.17
N LEU A 161 3.03 10.62 2.13
CA LEU A 161 2.39 10.06 3.30
C LEU A 161 3.43 9.42 4.22
N GLN A 162 3.15 9.47 5.51
CA GLN A 162 3.89 8.65 6.48
C GLN A 162 3.69 7.17 6.11
N PRO A 163 4.75 6.33 6.11
CA PRO A 163 4.62 4.92 5.76
C PRO A 163 3.62 4.17 6.64
N PHE A 164 2.87 3.25 6.04
CA PHE A 164 1.85 2.46 6.72
C PHE A 164 1.63 1.09 6.08
N PHE A 165 1.11 0.15 6.84
CA PHE A 165 0.56 -1.09 6.31
C PHE A 165 -0.90 -0.91 5.91
N VAL A 166 -1.31 -1.57 4.81
CA VAL A 166 -2.70 -1.82 4.48
C VAL A 166 -3.00 -3.28 4.76
N LEU A 167 -4.03 -3.55 5.53
CA LEU A 167 -4.36 -4.85 6.10
C LEU A 167 -5.82 -5.21 5.87
N SER A 168 -6.08 -6.51 5.72
CA SER A 168 -7.43 -7.06 5.92
C SER A 168 -7.84 -7.01 7.41
N GLN A 169 -9.16 -7.15 7.69
CA GLN A 169 -9.69 -7.18 9.07
C GLN A 169 -9.30 -8.44 9.86
N LEU A 170 -8.59 -9.38 9.25
CA LEU A 170 -8.26 -10.66 9.87
C LEU A 170 -7.23 -10.51 11.01
N PRO A 171 -7.48 -11.05 12.21
CA PRO A 171 -6.60 -10.92 13.37
C PRO A 171 -5.15 -11.35 13.10
N ARG A 172 -4.95 -12.40 12.27
CA ARG A 172 -3.61 -12.88 11.93
C ARG A 172 -2.78 -11.87 11.13
N ALA A 173 -3.43 -11.07 10.24
CA ALA A 173 -2.75 -10.02 9.50
C ALA A 173 -2.28 -8.91 10.47
N ARG A 174 -3.15 -8.52 11.41
CA ARG A 174 -2.81 -7.59 12.47
C ARG A 174 -1.66 -8.08 13.34
N HIS A 175 -1.70 -9.33 13.83
CA HIS A 175 -0.63 -9.89 14.66
C HIS A 175 0.73 -9.90 13.92
N LEU A 176 0.74 -10.23 12.64
CA LEU A 176 1.98 -10.15 11.86
C LEU A 176 2.47 -8.71 11.74
N ALA A 177 1.62 -7.76 11.35
CA ALA A 177 1.98 -6.35 11.24
C ALA A 177 2.46 -5.76 12.58
N ASP A 178 1.85 -6.15 13.71
CA ASP A 178 2.29 -5.78 15.07
C ASP A 178 3.70 -6.29 15.37
N SER A 179 4.00 -7.54 15.00
CA SER A 179 5.35 -8.11 15.19
C SER A 179 6.42 -7.43 14.34
N LEU A 180 6.03 -6.86 13.21
CA LEU A 180 6.91 -6.06 12.38
C LEU A 180 7.12 -4.67 12.97
N ALA A 181 6.03 -3.97 13.34
CA ALA A 181 6.01 -2.59 13.84
C ALA A 181 6.82 -1.60 12.97
N LEU A 182 6.99 -1.91 11.68
CA LEU A 182 7.76 -1.13 10.72
C LEU A 182 7.19 -1.35 9.30
N PRO A 183 6.43 -0.42 8.77
CA PRO A 183 5.99 0.85 9.38
C PRO A 183 5.04 0.66 10.57
N PRO A 184 4.95 1.65 11.49
CA PRO A 184 4.14 1.51 12.70
C PRO A 184 2.64 1.78 12.46
N ARG A 185 2.28 2.47 11.38
CA ARG A 185 0.88 2.75 11.07
C ARG A 185 0.23 1.58 10.34
N GLN A 186 -1.01 1.32 10.69
CA GLN A 186 -1.82 0.23 10.13
C GLN A 186 -3.17 0.78 9.70
N LEU A 187 -3.52 0.59 8.44
CA LEU A 187 -4.79 0.97 7.85
C LEU A 187 -5.59 -0.28 7.51
N PHE A 188 -6.74 -0.47 8.15
CA PHE A 188 -7.62 -1.59 7.90
C PHE A 188 -8.57 -1.30 6.75
N LEU A 189 -8.54 -2.17 5.74
CA LEU A 189 -9.52 -2.15 4.67
C LEU A 189 -10.88 -2.66 5.18
N PRO A 190 -12.00 -2.11 4.70
CA PRO A 190 -13.29 -2.73 4.91
C PRO A 190 -13.36 -4.10 4.21
N ASP A 191 -14.23 -4.99 4.69
CA ASP A 191 -14.39 -6.35 4.12
C ASP A 191 -14.77 -6.34 2.64
N VAL A 192 -15.45 -5.30 2.19
CA VAL A 192 -15.82 -5.08 0.80
C VAL A 192 -15.29 -3.72 0.36
N TRP A 193 -14.35 -3.75 -0.59
CA TRP A 193 -13.84 -2.55 -1.22
C TRP A 193 -14.59 -2.29 -2.53
N HIS A 194 -15.13 -1.11 -2.67
CA HIS A 194 -16.01 -0.76 -3.80
C HIS A 194 -15.33 -0.73 -5.18
N GLU A 195 -14.00 -0.60 -5.22
CA GLU A 195 -13.23 -0.57 -6.47
C GLU A 195 -12.73 -1.95 -6.93
N GLY A 196 -12.92 -3.02 -6.15
CA GLY A 196 -12.46 -4.38 -6.48
C GLY A 196 -11.61 -5.03 -5.38
N TYR A 197 -10.83 -6.06 -5.72
CA TYR A 197 -10.09 -6.88 -4.77
C TYR A 197 -8.59 -6.70 -4.91
N HIS A 198 -7.90 -6.51 -3.79
CA HIS A 198 -6.46 -6.41 -3.73
C HIS A 198 -5.80 -7.78 -3.78
N LEU A 199 -4.51 -7.82 -4.11
CA LEU A 199 -3.72 -9.05 -4.08
C LEU A 199 -3.74 -9.73 -2.70
N ILE A 200 -3.72 -8.94 -1.63
CA ILE A 200 -3.80 -9.45 -0.24
C ILE A 200 -5.17 -10.04 0.14
N ASP A 201 -6.17 -9.88 -0.71
CA ASP A 201 -7.52 -10.47 -0.55
C ASP A 201 -7.69 -11.75 -1.37
N TYR A 202 -6.66 -12.20 -2.11
CA TYR A 202 -6.77 -13.34 -3.00
C TYR A 202 -6.63 -14.69 -2.29
N GLY A 203 -7.52 -15.62 -2.62
CA GLY A 203 -7.42 -17.01 -2.18
C GLY A 203 -7.35 -17.17 -0.67
N ALA A 204 -6.33 -17.90 -0.18
CA ALA A 204 -6.16 -18.20 1.24
C ALA A 204 -5.91 -16.97 2.12
N PHE A 205 -5.45 -15.85 1.58
CA PHE A 205 -5.25 -14.61 2.34
C PHE A 205 -6.56 -14.06 2.92
N ARG A 206 -7.68 -14.24 2.22
CA ARG A 206 -9.01 -13.77 2.62
C ARG A 206 -9.76 -14.75 3.54
N LEU A 207 -9.46 -16.04 3.46
CA LEU A 207 -10.23 -17.08 4.16
C LEU A 207 -9.95 -17.04 5.66
N SER A 208 -10.99 -16.90 6.50
CA SER A 208 -10.87 -16.81 7.96
C SER A 208 -10.20 -18.05 8.59
N GLY A 209 -10.43 -19.23 8.04
CA GLY A 209 -9.86 -20.50 8.53
C GLY A 209 -8.47 -20.84 7.98
N ALA A 210 -7.86 -20.00 7.14
CA ALA A 210 -6.52 -20.23 6.61
C ALA A 210 -5.45 -19.53 7.47
N ASP A 211 -4.21 -20.04 7.38
CA ASP A 211 -3.05 -19.42 8.05
C ASP A 211 -2.33 -18.39 7.17
N ALA A 212 -2.67 -18.30 5.87
CA ALA A 212 -2.03 -17.41 4.94
C ALA A 212 -2.29 -15.94 5.28
N ILE A 213 -1.27 -15.08 5.13
CA ILE A 213 -1.31 -13.65 5.44
C ILE A 213 -0.74 -12.85 4.28
N GLY A 214 -1.50 -11.85 3.80
CA GLY A 214 -1.04 -10.82 2.89
C GLY A 214 -0.99 -9.46 3.58
N LEU A 215 0.08 -8.71 3.35
CA LEU A 215 0.26 -7.33 3.80
C LEU A 215 0.66 -6.46 2.61
N ILE A 216 0.08 -5.25 2.49
CA ILE A 216 0.63 -4.19 1.64
C ILE A 216 1.44 -3.26 2.55
N ALA A 217 2.63 -2.88 2.10
CA ALA A 217 3.41 -1.83 2.74
C ALA A 217 3.49 -0.61 1.83
N GLU A 218 2.84 0.48 2.23
CA GLU A 218 2.96 1.79 1.61
C GLU A 218 4.19 2.48 2.20
N CYS A 219 5.28 2.51 1.41
CA CYS A 219 6.62 2.84 1.91
C CYS A 219 6.93 4.35 1.91
N GLY A 220 6.02 5.19 1.47
CA GLY A 220 6.19 6.63 1.36
C GLY A 220 6.01 7.15 -0.07
N GLN A 221 6.55 8.31 -0.39
CA GLN A 221 6.36 8.98 -1.67
C GLN A 221 7.07 8.20 -2.82
N HIS A 222 6.41 8.06 -3.99
CA HIS A 222 6.85 7.22 -5.12
C HIS A 222 8.31 7.35 -5.49
N PHE A 223 8.84 8.57 -5.50
CA PHE A 223 10.15 8.90 -6.05
C PHE A 223 11.19 9.29 -5.01
N ALA A 224 10.84 9.19 -3.72
CA ALA A 224 11.74 9.54 -2.63
C ALA A 224 12.71 8.38 -2.29
N GLN A 225 14.00 8.70 -2.08
CA GLN A 225 14.97 7.72 -1.60
C GLN A 225 14.54 7.10 -0.25
N ALA A 226 13.94 7.89 0.62
CA ALA A 226 13.40 7.42 1.90
C ALA A 226 12.38 6.29 1.78
N SER A 227 11.64 6.22 0.65
CA SER A 227 10.71 5.13 0.37
C SER A 227 11.41 3.82 0.06
N VAL A 228 12.56 3.85 -0.63
CA VAL A 228 13.42 2.68 -0.86
C VAL A 228 13.99 2.18 0.46
N ASP A 229 14.46 3.09 1.33
CA ASP A 229 15.02 2.74 2.63
C ASP A 229 13.97 2.11 3.54
N THR A 230 12.76 2.67 3.53
CA THR A 230 11.60 2.11 4.26
C THR A 230 11.22 0.74 3.72
N ALA A 231 11.09 0.59 2.39
CA ALA A 231 10.76 -0.67 1.74
C ALA A 231 11.79 -1.76 2.06
N TRP A 232 13.09 -1.41 2.01
CA TRP A 232 14.18 -2.32 2.36
C TRP A 232 14.08 -2.82 3.80
N ARG A 233 13.98 -1.91 4.76
CA ARG A 233 13.88 -2.25 6.18
C ARG A 233 12.63 -3.09 6.46
N THR A 234 11.50 -2.75 5.87
CA THR A 234 10.24 -3.48 5.98
C THR A 234 10.38 -4.89 5.41
N ALA A 235 10.98 -5.04 4.22
CA ALA A 235 11.18 -6.35 3.59
C ALA A 235 12.10 -7.26 4.42
N ILE A 236 13.24 -6.74 4.93
CA ILE A 236 14.14 -7.54 5.77
C ILE A 236 13.46 -7.95 7.07
N ARG A 237 12.73 -7.02 7.70
CA ARG A 237 11.96 -7.33 8.92
C ARG A 237 10.90 -8.40 8.66
N PHE A 238 10.18 -8.30 7.55
CA PHE A 238 9.17 -9.28 7.13
C PHE A 238 9.77 -10.66 6.86
N LEU A 239 10.89 -10.74 6.12
CA LEU A 239 11.58 -11.99 5.83
C LEU A 239 12.06 -12.67 7.13
N TRP A 240 12.59 -11.89 8.06
CA TRP A 240 13.02 -12.39 9.36
C TRP A 240 11.84 -12.86 10.24
N ALA A 241 10.81 -12.05 10.41
CA ALA A 241 9.61 -12.40 11.18
C ALA A 241 8.85 -13.61 10.59
N SER A 242 8.91 -13.77 9.26
CA SER A 242 8.33 -14.93 8.55
C SER A 242 9.22 -16.18 8.58
N ALA A 243 10.38 -16.12 9.24
CA ALA A 243 11.39 -17.17 9.32
C ALA A 243 11.99 -17.61 7.97
N ALA A 244 11.89 -16.75 6.95
CA ALA A 244 12.55 -16.97 5.66
C ALA A 244 14.07 -16.79 5.76
N ILE A 245 14.52 -15.85 6.58
CA ILE A 245 15.95 -15.63 6.92
C ILE A 245 16.15 -15.67 8.43
N ASP A 246 17.38 -15.93 8.88
CA ASP A 246 17.74 -15.90 10.31
C ASP A 246 18.18 -14.49 10.77
N THR A 247 18.45 -14.38 12.07
CA THR A 247 18.86 -13.11 12.69
C THR A 247 20.17 -12.59 12.12
N ASP A 248 21.13 -13.50 11.84
CA ASP A 248 22.46 -13.11 11.32
C ASP A 248 22.33 -12.57 9.87
N ALA A 249 21.52 -13.23 9.05
CA ALA A 249 21.22 -12.74 7.70
C ALA A 249 20.51 -11.39 7.74
N ALA A 250 19.53 -11.22 8.63
CA ALA A 250 18.83 -9.94 8.79
C ALA A 250 19.79 -8.83 9.23
N ALA A 251 20.67 -9.09 10.19
CA ALA A 251 21.67 -8.13 10.66
C ALA A 251 22.71 -7.76 9.59
N ARG A 252 23.13 -8.73 8.76
CA ARG A 252 24.04 -8.46 7.61
C ARG A 252 23.34 -7.63 6.52
N LEU A 253 22.09 -7.95 6.19
CA LEU A 253 21.34 -7.26 5.13
C LEU A 253 20.91 -5.86 5.55
N CYS A 254 20.56 -5.67 6.82
CA CYS A 254 20.09 -4.40 7.36
C CYS A 254 20.66 -4.15 8.77
N PRO A 255 21.93 -3.68 8.87
CA PRO A 255 22.52 -3.31 10.14
C PRO A 255 21.70 -2.25 10.88
N GLY A 256 21.50 -2.41 12.18
CA GLY A 256 20.73 -1.47 12.99
C GLY A 256 19.20 -1.53 12.75
N LEU A 257 18.68 -2.66 12.26
CA LEU A 257 17.25 -2.91 12.19
C LEU A 257 16.67 -2.99 13.61
N VAL A 258 16.13 -1.87 14.09
CA VAL A 258 15.53 -1.77 15.43
C VAL A 258 14.02 -2.07 15.38
N PRO A 259 13.40 -2.45 16.52
CA PRO A 259 11.95 -2.51 16.64
C PRO A 259 11.32 -1.17 16.24
N GLY A 260 10.11 -1.24 15.68
CA GLY A 260 9.37 -0.05 15.24
C GLY A 260 8.90 0.82 16.41
N ALA A 261 8.33 1.97 16.06
CA ALA A 261 7.69 2.89 16.98
C ALA A 261 6.35 2.33 17.51
N ALA A 262 5.71 3.08 18.42
CA ALA A 262 4.36 2.77 18.89
C ALA A 262 3.39 2.63 17.70
N ILE A 263 2.55 1.61 17.77
CA ILE A 263 1.60 1.28 16.69
C ILE A 263 0.40 2.21 16.74
N GLU A 264 0.03 2.75 15.59
CA GLU A 264 -1.19 3.50 15.37
C GLU A 264 -2.09 2.75 14.41
N ARG A 265 -3.37 2.55 14.75
CA ARG A 265 -4.34 1.84 13.92
C ARG A 265 -5.44 2.75 13.43
N TYR A 266 -5.74 2.65 12.16
CA TYR A 266 -6.78 3.42 11.50
C TYR A 266 -7.73 2.48 10.78
N GLU A 267 -9.01 2.76 10.84
CA GLU A 267 -10.01 2.10 10.00
C GLU A 267 -10.65 3.10 9.03
N ILE A 268 -10.94 2.62 7.83
CA ILE A 268 -11.69 3.40 6.85
C ILE A 268 -13.17 3.35 7.23
N VAL A 269 -13.78 4.54 7.35
CA VAL A 269 -15.20 4.69 7.67
C VAL A 269 -16.02 4.86 6.39
N GLN A 270 -15.59 5.79 5.53
CA GLN A 270 -16.29 6.05 4.26
C GLN A 270 -15.38 6.73 3.24
N PRO A 271 -15.55 6.42 1.93
CA PRO A 271 -14.87 7.13 0.86
C PRO A 271 -15.50 8.50 0.62
N VAL A 272 -14.69 9.45 0.17
CA VAL A 272 -15.14 10.73 -0.37
C VAL A 272 -14.93 10.70 -1.88
N ILE A 273 -16.03 10.76 -2.62
CA ILE A 273 -16.02 10.74 -4.08
C ILE A 273 -16.04 12.18 -4.60
N ALA A 274 -15.08 12.52 -5.47
CA ALA A 274 -15.04 13.81 -6.12
C ALA A 274 -16.27 14.01 -7.02
N ARG A 275 -16.92 15.14 -6.88
CA ARG A 275 -18.07 15.52 -7.73
C ARG A 275 -17.62 16.26 -8.99
N THR A 276 -16.45 16.91 -8.87
CA THR A 276 -15.84 17.67 -9.97
C THR A 276 -14.36 17.30 -10.10
N ASP A 277 -13.73 17.73 -11.19
CA ASP A 277 -12.28 17.62 -11.40
C ASP A 277 -11.48 18.67 -10.60
N ALA A 278 -12.15 19.49 -9.79
CA ALA A 278 -11.57 20.65 -9.11
C ALA A 278 -11.48 20.48 -7.58
N LEU A 279 -11.58 19.25 -7.07
CA LEU A 279 -11.45 19.02 -5.63
C LEU A 279 -10.03 19.42 -5.14
N ARG A 280 -10.00 20.22 -4.07
CA ARG A 280 -8.77 20.71 -3.41
C ARG A 280 -8.86 20.49 -1.93
N LEU A 281 -7.80 20.00 -1.30
CA LEU A 281 -7.70 19.89 0.16
C LEU A 281 -7.41 21.25 0.79
N THR A 282 -7.90 21.45 2.01
CA THR A 282 -7.56 22.61 2.85
C THR A 282 -6.51 22.29 3.91
N CYS A 283 -5.93 21.11 3.84
CA CYS A 283 -4.88 20.61 4.74
C CYS A 283 -3.70 20.03 3.94
N SER A 284 -2.65 19.66 4.65
CA SER A 284 -1.50 18.98 4.06
C SER A 284 -1.91 17.67 3.37
N TYR A 285 -1.32 17.40 2.20
CA TYR A 285 -1.45 16.12 1.49
C TYR A 285 -0.68 14.96 2.14
N ALA A 286 -0.11 15.15 3.33
CA ALA A 286 0.65 14.10 4.03
C ALA A 286 -0.20 12.93 4.54
N GLY A 287 -1.54 13.03 4.46
CA GLY A 287 -2.46 12.03 5.00
C GLY A 287 -2.46 12.00 6.53
N PHE A 288 -3.29 11.16 7.11
CA PHE A 288 -3.44 11.01 8.57
C PHE A 288 -3.68 12.33 9.32
N VAL A 289 -4.33 13.29 8.64
CA VAL A 289 -4.68 14.60 9.22
C VAL A 289 -5.99 14.47 9.97
N HIS A 290 -5.97 14.88 11.25
CA HIS A 290 -7.14 14.83 12.14
C HIS A 290 -7.97 16.10 12.03
N PHE A 291 -9.29 15.94 12.13
CA PHE A 291 -10.29 17.01 12.06
C PHE A 291 -11.30 16.91 13.20
N ALA A 292 -11.75 18.05 13.70
CA ALA A 292 -12.94 18.12 14.50
C ALA A 292 -14.20 18.03 13.62
N GLN A 293 -15.31 17.57 14.17
CA GLN A 293 -16.58 17.53 13.45
C GLN A 293 -16.94 18.93 12.90
N GLY A 294 -17.34 19.00 11.61
CA GLY A 294 -17.70 20.23 10.95
C GLY A 294 -16.51 21.10 10.51
N GLU A 295 -15.28 20.67 10.71
CA GLU A 295 -14.09 21.35 10.21
C GLU A 295 -13.96 21.15 8.69
N LEU A 296 -13.60 22.21 7.95
CA LEU A 296 -13.45 22.18 6.49
C LEU A 296 -12.18 21.41 6.10
N ALA A 297 -12.31 20.35 5.33
CA ALA A 297 -11.21 19.49 4.90
C ALA A 297 -10.86 19.62 3.42
N ALA A 298 -11.85 19.93 2.58
CA ALA A 298 -11.68 20.11 1.14
C ALA A 298 -12.74 21.05 0.56
N VAL A 299 -12.46 21.54 -0.65
CA VAL A 299 -13.45 22.23 -1.49
C VAL A 299 -13.50 21.49 -2.83
N ASP A 300 -14.69 21.09 -3.26
CA ASP A 300 -14.95 20.36 -4.50
C ASP A 300 -15.75 21.26 -5.45
N GLY A 301 -15.07 21.91 -6.39
CA GLY A 301 -15.62 23.05 -7.11
C GLY A 301 -15.93 24.20 -6.14
N GLU A 302 -17.21 24.53 -5.96
CA GLU A 302 -17.69 25.52 -5.00
C GLU A 302 -18.26 24.88 -3.72
N GLN A 303 -18.31 23.57 -3.64
CA GLN A 303 -18.94 22.86 -2.53
C GLN A 303 -17.92 22.50 -1.44
N PRO A 304 -18.15 22.89 -0.18
CA PRO A 304 -17.30 22.50 0.92
C PRO A 304 -17.49 21.03 1.31
N VAL A 305 -16.40 20.38 1.71
CA VAL A 305 -16.38 19.03 2.27
C VAL A 305 -15.94 19.13 3.72
N PHE A 306 -16.86 18.88 4.64
CA PHE A 306 -16.61 18.95 6.08
C PHE A 306 -16.35 17.58 6.68
N ALA A 307 -15.59 17.55 7.78
CA ALA A 307 -15.39 16.37 8.59
C ALA A 307 -16.74 15.90 9.20
N PRO A 308 -17.13 14.63 8.99
CA PRO A 308 -18.47 14.17 9.35
C PRO A 308 -18.66 13.87 10.85
N PHE A 309 -17.56 13.65 11.58
CA PHE A 309 -17.56 13.33 13.01
C PHE A 309 -16.30 13.87 13.69
N ASP A 310 -16.30 13.93 15.02
CA ASP A 310 -15.13 14.37 15.79
C ASP A 310 -14.01 13.30 15.75
N GLY A 311 -12.75 13.75 15.58
CA GLY A 311 -11.62 12.86 15.39
C GLY A 311 -11.58 12.16 14.02
N ALA A 312 -12.29 12.68 13.01
CA ALA A 312 -12.18 12.21 11.64
C ALA A 312 -10.76 12.37 11.12
N VAL A 313 -10.26 11.35 10.43
CA VAL A 313 -8.90 11.32 9.86
C VAL A 313 -8.98 11.25 8.34
N LEU A 314 -8.31 12.17 7.66
CA LEU A 314 -8.19 12.15 6.21
C LEU A 314 -7.10 11.14 5.81
N LEU A 315 -7.50 10.12 5.07
CA LEU A 315 -6.66 8.99 4.67
C LEU A 315 -6.47 8.93 3.16
N ALA A 316 -5.26 8.58 2.72
CA ALA A 316 -4.90 8.23 1.37
C ALA A 316 -5.45 9.20 0.30
N PRO A 317 -5.14 10.51 0.36
CA PRO A 317 -5.59 11.46 -0.65
C PRO A 317 -5.02 11.10 -2.02
N ARG A 318 -5.88 11.10 -3.03
CA ARG A 318 -5.52 10.83 -4.43
C ARG A 318 -5.06 12.14 -5.10
N PRO A 319 -4.02 12.10 -5.94
CA PRO A 319 -3.65 13.25 -6.74
C PRO A 319 -4.73 13.53 -7.81
N ALA A 320 -5.12 14.81 -7.95
CA ALA A 320 -6.02 15.31 -8.98
C ALA A 320 -7.20 14.37 -9.31
N PRO A 321 -8.06 14.02 -8.33
CA PRO A 321 -9.17 13.10 -8.55
C PRO A 321 -10.13 13.67 -9.58
N LYS A 322 -10.60 12.81 -10.49
CA LYS A 322 -11.64 13.17 -11.47
C LYS A 322 -13.04 12.97 -10.87
N ALA A 323 -14.02 13.65 -11.42
CA ALA A 323 -15.42 13.44 -11.06
C ALA A 323 -15.77 11.95 -11.10
N GLY A 324 -16.41 11.45 -10.05
CA GLY A 324 -16.74 10.05 -9.86
C GLY A 324 -15.63 9.17 -9.26
N GLN A 325 -14.41 9.68 -9.11
CA GLN A 325 -13.32 8.95 -8.47
C GLN A 325 -13.26 9.24 -6.98
N GLN A 326 -12.75 8.27 -6.20
CA GLN A 326 -12.44 8.51 -4.81
C GLN A 326 -11.31 9.56 -4.70
N ALA A 327 -11.55 10.62 -3.92
CA ALA A 327 -10.57 11.67 -3.65
C ALA A 327 -9.72 11.34 -2.43
N PHE A 328 -10.34 10.85 -1.36
CA PHE A 328 -9.72 10.38 -0.12
C PHE A 328 -10.73 9.52 0.65
N SER A 329 -10.33 8.99 1.80
CA SER A 329 -11.26 8.35 2.74
C SER A 329 -11.30 9.09 4.05
N TRP A 330 -12.47 9.15 4.67
CA TRP A 330 -12.59 9.40 6.09
C TRP A 330 -12.30 8.11 6.85
N GLY A 331 -11.45 8.22 7.85
CA GLY A 331 -11.17 7.16 8.79
C GLY A 331 -11.19 7.67 10.22
N ARG A 332 -10.89 6.78 11.14
CA ARG A 332 -10.69 7.11 12.56
C ARG A 332 -9.54 6.28 13.14
N LEU A 333 -8.91 6.85 14.17
CA LEU A 333 -7.96 6.11 15.01
C LEU A 333 -8.73 5.08 15.84
N VAL A 334 -8.23 3.85 15.86
CA VAL A 334 -8.81 2.74 16.64
C VAL A 334 -7.94 2.50 17.87
N ALA A 335 -8.55 2.30 19.02
CA ALA A 335 -7.83 1.93 20.23
C ALA A 335 -7.07 0.60 20.03
N LEU A 336 -5.89 0.48 20.67
CA LEU A 336 -5.03 -0.71 20.62
C LEU A 336 -5.63 -1.90 21.36
#